data_887d14500784e3e832414a4589d984af
#
_entry.id   887d14500784e3e832414a4589d984af
#
_cell.length_a   1.000
_cell.length_b   1.000
_cell.length_c   1.000
_cell.angle_alpha   90.00
_cell.angle_beta   90.00
_cell.angle_gamma   90.00
#
_symmetry.space_group_name_H-M   'P 1'
#
loop_
_entity.id
_entity.type
_entity.pdbx_description
1 polymer ?
#
loop_
_entity_poly.entity_id
_entity_poly.type
_entity_poly.pdbx_seq_one_letter_code
_entity_poly.pdbx_strand_id
1 'polypeptide(L)' 'MNIDELPICTAIEIMHIDDTGSYVVRLIKGFDKQWRRITDGAVVSADLIRSWSTRISLIK' A
#
# COMPACT_ATOMS: atom_id res chain seq x y z
N MET A 1 9.09 -5.98 -5.06
CA MET A 1 7.80 -6.15 -5.75
C MET A 1 7.43 -4.85 -6.42
N ASN A 2 7.03 -4.91 -7.69
CA ASN A 2 6.59 -3.72 -8.42
C ASN A 2 5.08 -3.58 -8.29
N ILE A 3 4.63 -2.60 -7.51
CA ILE A 3 3.20 -2.40 -7.24
C ILE A 3 2.43 -1.95 -8.48
N ASP A 4 3.09 -1.36 -9.46
CA ASP A 4 2.42 -0.90 -10.68
C ASP A 4 1.93 -2.06 -11.54
N GLU A 5 2.52 -3.23 -11.39
CA GLU A 5 2.16 -4.43 -12.15
C GLU A 5 1.05 -5.23 -11.50
N LEU A 6 0.65 -4.89 -10.28
CA LEU A 6 -0.41 -5.61 -9.60
C LEU A 6 -1.78 -5.27 -10.22
N PRO A 7 -2.67 -6.26 -10.37
CA PRO A 7 -3.99 -6.00 -10.95
C PRO A 7 -4.88 -5.20 -10.00
N ILE A 8 -5.97 -4.65 -10.56
CA ILE A 8 -7.00 -4.01 -9.74
C ILE A 8 -7.56 -5.01 -8.73
N CYS A 9 -8.11 -4.48 -7.64
CA CYS A 9 -8.65 -5.27 -6.52
C CYS A 9 -7.59 -6.06 -5.74
N THR A 10 -6.30 -5.82 -5.99
CA THR A 10 -5.23 -6.40 -5.20
C THR A 10 -5.08 -5.62 -3.90
N ALA A 11 -5.06 -6.34 -2.78
CA ALA A 11 -4.80 -5.75 -1.46
C ALA A 11 -3.36 -6.05 -1.05
N ILE A 12 -2.69 -5.04 -0.51
CA ILE A 12 -1.32 -5.19 -0.01
C ILE A 12 -1.21 -4.67 1.41
N GLU A 13 -0.21 -5.17 2.11
CA GLU A 13 0.14 -4.74 3.46
C GLU A 13 1.57 -4.25 3.44
N ILE A 14 1.80 -3.05 3.97
CA ILE A 14 3.13 -2.43 4.04
C ILE A 14 3.49 -2.25 5.50
N MET A 15 4.65 -2.77 5.90
CA MET A 15 5.21 -2.48 7.20
C MET A 15 6.07 -1.23 7.09
N HIS A 16 5.71 -0.21 7.84
CA HIS A 16 6.47 1.04 7.91
C HIS A 16 7.12 1.15 9.28
N ILE A 17 8.41 1.47 9.29
CA ILE A 17 9.18 1.62 10.53
C ILE A 17 9.75 3.04 10.53
N ASP A 18 9.48 3.78 11.60
CA ASP A 18 10.01 5.12 11.78
C ASP A 18 10.51 5.31 13.23
N ASP A 19 10.87 6.55 13.59
CA ASP A 19 11.43 6.86 14.89
C ASP A 19 10.44 6.63 16.03
N THR A 20 9.14 6.61 15.75
CA THR A 20 8.10 6.42 16.75
C THR A 20 7.70 4.95 16.91
N GLY A 21 8.22 4.06 16.06
CA GLY A 21 7.91 2.64 16.11
C GLY A 21 7.55 2.09 14.74
N SER A 22 6.88 0.95 14.72
CA SER A 22 6.43 0.32 13.50
C SER A 22 4.91 0.29 13.43
N TYR A 23 4.35 0.42 12.23
CA TYR A 23 2.94 0.24 12.01
C TYR A 23 2.70 -0.37 10.63
N VAL A 24 1.50 -0.93 10.45
CA VAL A 24 1.11 -1.60 9.23
C VAL A 24 0.03 -0.78 8.53
N VAL A 25 0.24 -0.54 7.24
CA VAL A 25 -0.74 0.15 6.39
C VAL A 25 -1.27 -0.87 5.38
N ARG A 26 -2.58 -0.98 5.27
CA ARG A 26 -3.22 -1.86 4.31
C ARG A 26 -3.89 -1.03 3.22
N LEU A 27 -3.59 -1.39 1.98
CA LEU A 27 -4.05 -0.67 0.80
C LEU A 27 -4.71 -1.62 -0.18
N ILE A 28 -5.64 -1.09 -0.96
CA ILE A 28 -6.28 -1.84 -2.03
C ILE A 28 -6.21 -1.01 -3.32
N LYS A 29 -5.94 -1.69 -4.44
CA LYS A 29 -5.91 -1.05 -5.75
C LYS A 29 -7.32 -0.99 -6.32
N GLY A 30 -7.82 0.24 -6.57
CA GLY A 30 -9.16 0.47 -7.09
C GLY A 30 -9.24 0.28 -8.60
N PHE A 31 -10.47 0.36 -9.14
CA PHE A 31 -10.73 0.23 -10.57
C PHE A 31 -10.07 1.34 -11.40
N ASP A 32 -9.79 2.48 -10.79
CA ASP A 32 -9.08 3.60 -11.41
C ASP A 32 -7.56 3.44 -11.36
N LYS A 33 -7.08 2.29 -10.88
CA LYS A 33 -5.66 1.94 -10.72
C LYS A 33 -4.96 2.76 -9.66
N GLN A 34 -5.71 3.42 -8.78
CA GLN A 34 -5.16 4.15 -7.65
C GLN A 34 -5.20 3.30 -6.39
N TRP A 35 -4.22 3.50 -5.52
CA TRP A 35 -4.17 2.83 -4.23
C TRP A 35 -4.94 3.64 -3.19
N ARG A 36 -5.75 2.95 -2.39
CA ARG A 36 -6.51 3.57 -1.31
C ARG A 36 -6.31 2.80 -0.02
N ARG A 37 -6.24 3.54 1.08
CA ARG A 37 -6.21 2.89 2.40
C ARG A 37 -7.55 2.22 2.68
N ILE A 38 -7.50 1.01 3.20
CA ILE A 38 -8.71 0.24 3.48
C ILE A 38 -9.51 0.88 4.62
N THR A 39 -8.81 1.52 5.57
CA THR A 39 -9.46 2.06 6.77
C THR A 39 -10.35 3.26 6.50
N ASP A 40 -9.97 4.13 5.56
CA ASP A 40 -10.69 5.40 5.33
C ASP A 40 -10.93 5.73 3.86
N GLY A 41 -10.43 4.92 2.95
CA GLY A 41 -10.60 5.15 1.52
C GLY A 41 -9.73 6.26 0.95
N ALA A 42 -8.80 6.81 1.71
CA ALA A 42 -7.95 7.91 1.23
C ALA A 42 -6.99 7.41 0.15
N VAL A 43 -6.85 8.20 -0.91
CA VAL A 43 -5.93 7.89 -2.01
C VAL A 43 -4.50 8.10 -1.55
N VAL A 44 -3.64 7.12 -1.85
CA VAL A 44 -2.21 7.15 -1.53
C VAL A 44 -1.45 6.98 -2.84
N SER A 45 -0.54 7.91 -3.15
CA SER A 45 0.20 7.86 -4.40
C SER A 45 1.17 6.67 -4.42
N ALA A 46 1.39 6.11 -5.61
CA ALA A 46 2.35 5.02 -5.79
C ALA A 46 3.77 5.45 -5.41
N ASP A 47 4.13 6.70 -5.68
CA ASP A 47 5.45 7.21 -5.30
C ASP A 47 5.64 7.23 -3.79
N LEU A 48 4.60 7.60 -3.06
CA LEU A 48 4.64 7.60 -1.60
C LEU A 48 4.75 6.17 -1.06
N ILE A 49 4.01 5.24 -1.64
CA ILE A 49 4.10 3.82 -1.27
C ILE A 49 5.53 3.31 -1.47
N ARG A 50 6.13 3.61 -2.61
CA ARG A 50 7.51 3.18 -2.90
C ARG A 50 8.51 3.78 -1.91
N SER A 51 8.29 5.02 -1.49
CA SER A 51 9.19 5.67 -0.53
C SER A 51 9.09 5.07 0.88
N TRP A 52 7.91 4.55 1.23
CA TRP A 52 7.71 3.93 2.56
C TRP A 52 8.24 2.51 2.64
N SER A 53 8.24 1.80 1.51
CA SER A 53 8.25 0.35 1.56
C SER A 53 9.64 -0.21 1.77
N THR A 54 9.89 -0.63 2.97
CA THR A 54 10.92 -1.61 3.22
C THR A 54 10.38 -3.04 3.02
N ARG A 55 9.07 -3.23 3.10
CA ARG A 55 8.48 -4.56 2.95
C ARG A 55 7.01 -4.45 2.54
N ILE A 56 6.68 -5.05 1.39
CA ILE A 56 5.32 -5.13 0.87
C ILE A 56 4.93 -6.61 0.79
N SER A 57 3.74 -6.93 1.30
CA SER A 57 3.19 -8.29 1.24
C SER A 57 1.79 -8.26 0.65
N LEU A 58 1.43 -9.29 -0.11
CA LEU A 58 0.07 -9.45 -0.60
C LEU A 58 -0.82 -9.95 0.54
N ILE A 59 -2.01 -9.38 0.63
CA ILE A 59 -3.03 -9.86 1.54
C ILE A 59 -3.87 -10.89 0.79
N LYS A 60 -3.96 -12.05 1.37
CA LYS A 60 -4.75 -13.15 0.79
C LYS A 60 -6.15 -13.18 1.37
#